data_f70cb901eb78a1a75086e18bf5acb6f6
#
_entry.id   f70cb901eb78a1a75086e18bf5acb6f6
#
_cell.length_a   1.000
_cell.length_b   1.000
_cell.length_c   1.000
_cell.angle_alpha   90.00
_cell.angle_beta   90.00
_cell.angle_gamma   90.00
#
_symmetry.space_group_name_H-M   'P 1'
#
loop_
_entity.id
_entity.type
_entity.pdbx_description
1 polymer ?
#
loop_
_entity_poly.entity_id
_entity_poly.type
_entity_poly.pdbx_seq_one_letter_code
_entity_poly.pdbx_strand_id
1 'polypeptide(L)'
;YGPAPKETLDLFLPRAPVRATFLFLHGGYWRSLDKADHAFVAPPLTAQGIAVAVANYDLCPGVSIAAIVEETARAVAWLAREGRANGAGADRIVVGGHSAGGHLAAMMLARDWRSDGFASCPVAAGLSLSGVHDLRPLVRFSGNADFKLDDAGAARLSPALMRPTTDAPLAIVVGGAETGEFLRQAQLMWEAWP
;
A
#
# COMPACT_ATOMS: atom_id res chain seq x y z
N TYR A 1 -12.73 6.85 4.70
CA TYR A 1 -12.69 6.51 3.31
C TYR A 1 -13.57 5.29 2.98
N GLY A 2 -14.00 4.58 3.99
CA GLY A 2 -14.88 3.42 3.84
C GLY A 2 -15.80 3.22 5.06
N PRO A 3 -16.66 2.19 5.03
CA PRO A 3 -17.69 1.99 6.05
C PRO A 3 -17.20 1.29 7.33
N ALA A 4 -16.07 0.57 7.28
CA ALA A 4 -15.56 -0.15 8.45
C ALA A 4 -14.86 0.81 9.44
N PRO A 5 -14.86 0.49 10.75
CA PRO A 5 -14.31 1.37 11.78
C PRO A 5 -12.83 1.75 11.56
N LYS A 6 -12.04 0.88 10.96
CA LYS A 6 -10.62 1.17 10.65
C LYS A 6 -10.41 1.74 9.25
N GLU A 7 -11.40 1.85 8.42
CA GLU A 7 -11.29 2.51 7.12
C GLU A 7 -11.23 4.04 7.27
N THR A 8 -10.24 4.51 8.00
CA THR A 8 -9.98 5.91 8.30
C THR A 8 -8.56 6.30 7.89
N LEU A 9 -8.35 7.56 7.57
CA LEU A 9 -7.03 8.11 7.33
C LEU A 9 -6.87 9.46 8.03
N ASP A 10 -5.64 9.79 8.39
CA ASP A 10 -5.27 11.12 8.87
C ASP A 10 -4.62 11.87 7.72
N LEU A 11 -5.10 13.09 7.45
CA LEU A 11 -4.61 13.91 6.35
C LEU A 11 -3.77 15.07 6.90
N PHE A 12 -2.50 15.09 6.52
CA PHE A 12 -1.53 16.13 6.87
C PHE A 12 -1.28 17.00 5.65
N LEU A 13 -1.64 18.27 5.74
CA LEU A 13 -1.56 19.21 4.63
C LEU A 13 -0.32 20.10 4.72
N PRO A 14 0.39 20.36 3.61
CA PRO A 14 1.45 21.34 3.58
C PRO A 14 0.90 22.77 3.69
N ARG A 15 1.73 23.71 4.17
CA ARG A 15 1.40 25.14 4.14
C ARG A 15 1.50 25.76 2.73
N ALA A 16 2.29 25.15 1.87
CA ALA A 16 2.47 25.52 0.47
C ALA A 16 1.41 24.85 -0.42
N PRO A 17 1.23 25.26 -1.70
CA PRO A 17 0.40 24.56 -2.64
C PRO A 17 0.78 23.08 -2.77
N VAL A 18 -0.22 22.20 -2.80
CA VAL A 18 -0.02 20.75 -2.86
C VAL A 18 0.51 20.36 -4.25
N ARG A 19 1.66 19.70 -4.27
CA ARG A 19 2.32 19.20 -5.49
C ARG A 19 1.99 17.74 -5.81
N ALA A 20 1.73 16.96 -4.77
CA ALA A 20 1.36 15.55 -4.83
C ALA A 20 0.73 15.11 -3.50
N THR A 21 0.07 13.97 -3.50
CA THR A 21 -0.41 13.32 -2.27
C THR A 21 0.30 11.98 -2.11
N PHE A 22 0.85 11.75 -0.93
CA PHE A 22 1.46 10.49 -0.54
C PHE A 22 0.52 9.74 0.41
N LEU A 23 0.03 8.59 -0.04
CA LEU A 23 -0.72 7.66 0.80
C LEU A 23 0.27 6.68 1.45
N PHE A 24 0.41 6.75 2.76
CA PHE A 24 1.24 5.84 3.53
C PHE A 24 0.40 4.70 4.13
N LEU A 25 0.87 3.48 3.94
CA LEU A 25 0.30 2.24 4.44
C LEU A 25 1.27 1.60 5.43
N HIS A 26 0.80 1.37 6.66
CA HIS A 26 1.65 0.81 7.71
C HIS A 26 1.96 -0.67 7.50
N GLY A 27 2.96 -1.18 8.22
CA GLY A 27 3.33 -2.58 8.27
C GLY A 27 2.55 -3.37 9.33
N GLY A 28 3.20 -4.39 9.91
CA GLY A 28 2.64 -5.17 11.01
C GLY A 28 2.00 -6.48 10.57
N TYR A 29 2.47 -7.09 9.48
CA TYR A 29 1.98 -8.39 8.98
C TYR A 29 0.47 -8.44 8.78
N TRP A 30 -0.17 -7.33 8.38
CA TRP A 30 -1.63 -7.20 8.23
C TRP A 30 -2.44 -7.55 9.49
N ARG A 31 -1.82 -7.62 10.68
CA ARG A 31 -2.45 -8.05 11.96
C ARG A 31 -2.14 -7.16 13.16
N SER A 32 -1.36 -6.12 12.96
CA SER A 32 -0.95 -5.21 14.05
C SER A 32 -0.60 -3.82 13.53
N LEU A 33 -0.36 -2.90 14.44
CA LEU A 33 -0.06 -1.49 14.25
C LEU A 33 -1.29 -0.66 13.86
N ASP A 34 -1.08 0.65 13.84
CA ASP A 34 -2.11 1.63 13.58
C ASP A 34 -1.51 2.86 12.88
N LYS A 35 -2.32 3.62 12.15
CA LYS A 35 -1.90 4.88 11.52
C LYS A 35 -1.30 5.87 12.51
N ALA A 36 -1.76 5.86 13.77
CA ALA A 36 -1.25 6.73 14.82
C ALA A 36 0.24 6.49 15.11
N ASP A 37 0.74 5.26 14.90
CA ASP A 37 2.16 4.93 15.07
C ASP A 37 3.05 5.53 13.97
N HIS A 38 2.46 6.06 12.88
CA HIS A 38 3.17 6.44 11.67
C HIS A 38 3.01 7.91 11.26
N ALA A 39 2.41 8.76 12.10
CA ALA A 39 2.29 10.19 11.82
C ALA A 39 3.64 10.89 11.58
N PHE A 40 4.75 10.31 12.06
CA PHE A 40 6.11 10.81 11.89
C PHE A 40 6.58 10.91 10.43
N VAL A 41 5.93 10.18 9.50
CA VAL A 41 6.26 10.25 8.07
C VAL A 41 5.81 11.56 7.43
N ALA A 42 4.85 12.26 8.03
CA ALA A 42 4.24 13.44 7.44
C ALA A 42 5.11 14.71 7.46
N PRO A 43 5.80 15.11 8.55
CA PRO A 43 6.51 16.37 8.61
C PRO A 43 7.54 16.60 7.50
N PRO A 44 8.44 15.67 7.16
CA PRO A 44 9.43 15.90 6.11
C PRO A 44 8.81 16.05 4.71
N LEU A 45 7.70 15.38 4.45
CA LEU A 45 7.00 15.42 3.15
C LEU A 45 6.14 16.69 3.03
N THR A 46 5.42 17.06 4.08
CA THR A 46 4.61 18.29 4.07
C THR A 46 5.49 19.54 3.95
N ALA A 47 6.71 19.53 4.49
CA ALA A 47 7.69 20.61 4.29
C ALA A 47 8.09 20.78 2.82
N GLN A 48 7.92 19.74 1.98
CA GLN A 48 8.19 19.76 0.54
C GLN A 48 6.96 20.00 -0.34
N GLY A 49 5.82 20.38 0.26
CA GLY A 49 4.58 20.61 -0.47
C GLY A 49 3.84 19.33 -0.86
N ILE A 50 4.08 18.22 -0.17
CA ILE A 50 3.40 16.95 -0.39
C ILE A 50 2.35 16.77 0.72
N ALA A 51 1.08 16.61 0.36
CA ALA A 51 0.07 16.17 1.31
C ALA A 51 0.31 14.70 1.67
N VAL A 52 0.12 14.35 2.93
CA VAL A 52 0.33 12.97 3.39
C VAL A 52 -0.96 12.44 3.99
N ALA A 53 -1.44 11.33 3.45
CA ALA A 53 -2.52 10.54 4.02
C ALA A 53 -1.92 9.31 4.69
N VAL A 54 -2.10 9.15 6.00
CA VAL A 54 -1.70 7.94 6.73
C VAL A 54 -2.96 7.13 6.98
N ALA A 55 -3.09 5.99 6.32
CA ALA A 55 -4.31 5.19 6.37
C ALA A 55 -4.20 4.02 7.35
N ASN A 56 -5.29 3.77 8.04
CA ASN A 56 -5.56 2.49 8.68
C ASN A 56 -6.24 1.55 7.68
N TYR A 57 -6.35 0.31 8.06
CA TYR A 57 -7.14 -0.75 7.45
C TYR A 57 -7.45 -1.80 8.52
N ASP A 58 -8.47 -2.61 8.30
CA ASP A 58 -8.81 -3.72 9.21
C ASP A 58 -7.69 -4.77 9.24
N LEU A 59 -7.67 -5.59 10.28
CA LEU A 59 -6.56 -6.49 10.57
C LEU A 59 -6.99 -7.96 10.58
N CYS A 60 -6.12 -8.84 10.13
CA CYS A 60 -6.24 -10.27 10.35
C CYS A 60 -6.16 -10.59 11.87
N PRO A 61 -6.87 -11.60 12.37
CA PRO A 61 -7.74 -12.53 11.65
C PRO A 61 -9.19 -12.05 11.44
N GLY A 62 -9.51 -10.80 11.83
CA GLY A 62 -10.87 -10.24 11.71
C GLY A 62 -11.34 -10.17 10.26
N VAL A 63 -10.41 -9.82 9.35
CA VAL A 63 -10.61 -9.83 7.91
C VAL A 63 -9.50 -10.61 7.22
N SER A 64 -9.65 -10.90 5.92
CA SER A 64 -8.60 -11.51 5.11
C SER A 64 -7.65 -10.46 4.51
N ILE A 65 -6.43 -10.86 4.11
CA ILE A 65 -5.51 -9.98 3.36
C ILE A 65 -6.18 -9.47 2.07
N ALA A 66 -7.01 -10.29 1.41
CA ALA A 66 -7.76 -9.86 0.24
C ALA A 66 -8.73 -8.71 0.55
N ALA A 67 -9.43 -8.76 1.70
CA ALA A 67 -10.27 -7.66 2.15
C ALA A 67 -9.47 -6.39 2.43
N ILE A 68 -8.30 -6.50 3.05
CA ILE A 68 -7.39 -5.37 3.29
C ILE A 68 -6.92 -4.72 1.98
N VAL A 69 -6.65 -5.52 0.94
CA VAL A 69 -6.33 -4.99 -0.39
C VAL A 69 -7.49 -4.17 -0.96
N GLU A 70 -8.73 -4.63 -0.79
CA GLU A 70 -9.93 -3.89 -1.22
C GLU A 70 -10.13 -2.60 -0.40
N GLU A 71 -9.87 -2.63 0.90
CA GLU A 71 -9.90 -1.42 1.76
C GLU A 71 -8.85 -0.40 1.32
N THR A 72 -7.63 -0.86 1.01
CA THR A 72 -6.58 0.00 0.46
C THR A 72 -7.00 0.63 -0.86
N ALA A 73 -7.65 -0.14 -1.74
CA ALA A 73 -8.18 0.38 -3.00
C ALA A 73 -9.25 1.46 -2.76
N ARG A 74 -10.12 1.29 -1.77
CA ARG A 74 -11.08 2.33 -1.36
C ARG A 74 -10.40 3.60 -0.86
N ALA A 75 -9.29 3.48 -0.12
CA ALA A 75 -8.52 4.65 0.33
C ALA A 75 -7.93 5.43 -0.85
N VAL A 76 -7.35 4.75 -1.83
CA VAL A 76 -6.86 5.36 -3.08
C VAL A 76 -8.01 6.02 -3.85
N ALA A 77 -9.13 5.30 -4.03
CA ALA A 77 -10.30 5.82 -4.74
C ALA A 77 -10.88 7.05 -4.07
N TRP A 78 -10.93 7.07 -2.73
CA TRP A 78 -11.37 8.22 -1.96
C TRP A 78 -10.44 9.43 -2.17
N LEU A 79 -9.14 9.25 -2.11
CA LEU A 79 -8.17 10.33 -2.39
C LEU A 79 -8.32 10.87 -3.80
N ALA A 80 -8.54 10.01 -4.78
CA ALA A 80 -8.71 10.42 -6.17
C ALA A 80 -10.00 11.23 -6.40
N ARG A 81 -11.09 10.91 -5.69
CA ARG A 81 -12.39 11.56 -5.84
C ARG A 81 -12.58 12.76 -4.92
N GLU A 82 -12.20 12.60 -3.65
CA GLU A 82 -12.52 13.54 -2.57
C GLU A 82 -11.29 14.32 -2.07
N GLY A 83 -10.08 13.88 -2.41
CA GLY A 83 -8.84 14.45 -1.90
C GLY A 83 -8.74 15.94 -2.13
N ARG A 84 -9.08 16.40 -3.33
CA ARG A 84 -9.05 17.83 -3.70
C ARG A 84 -9.98 18.68 -2.82
N ALA A 85 -11.20 18.22 -2.55
CA ALA A 85 -12.15 18.92 -1.69
C ALA A 85 -11.68 18.96 -0.23
N ASN A 86 -10.83 18.04 0.17
CA ASN A 86 -10.23 17.95 1.50
C ASN A 86 -8.81 18.55 1.58
N GLY A 87 -8.37 19.28 0.55
CA GLY A 87 -7.08 19.97 0.54
C GLY A 87 -5.89 19.12 0.08
N ALA A 88 -6.08 17.86 -0.24
CA ALA A 88 -5.06 17.02 -0.86
C ALA A 88 -5.09 17.15 -2.39
N GLY A 89 -3.96 16.96 -3.06
CA GLY A 89 -3.91 16.89 -4.53
C GLY A 89 -4.41 15.53 -5.01
N ALA A 90 -5.34 15.52 -5.95
CA ALA A 90 -5.87 14.29 -6.55
C ALA A 90 -5.13 13.88 -7.84
N ASP A 91 -4.40 14.81 -8.47
CA ASP A 91 -3.81 14.60 -9.80
C ASP A 91 -2.51 13.76 -9.77
N ARG A 92 -1.93 13.59 -8.59
CA ARG A 92 -0.65 12.89 -8.41
C ARG A 92 -0.63 12.16 -7.07
N ILE A 93 -1.20 10.98 -7.04
CA ILE A 93 -1.23 10.12 -5.84
C ILE A 93 -0.06 9.15 -5.93
N VAL A 94 0.81 9.16 -4.93
CA VAL A 94 1.87 8.16 -4.73
C VAL A 94 1.44 7.27 -3.58
N VAL A 95 1.46 5.97 -3.78
CA VAL A 95 1.12 5.00 -2.72
C VAL A 95 2.40 4.34 -2.23
N GLY A 96 2.65 4.39 -0.94
CA GLY A 96 3.83 3.74 -0.36
C GLY A 96 3.56 3.17 1.00
N GLY A 97 4.44 2.25 1.43
CA GLY A 97 4.31 1.65 2.74
C GLY A 97 5.49 0.76 3.09
N HIS A 98 5.50 0.32 4.34
CA HIS A 98 6.54 -0.53 4.90
C HIS A 98 6.01 -1.96 5.09
N SER A 99 6.80 -2.97 4.75
CA SER A 99 6.51 -4.39 4.99
C SER A 99 5.16 -4.80 4.35
N ALA A 100 4.14 -5.16 5.13
CA ALA A 100 2.78 -5.39 4.65
C ALA A 100 2.23 -4.19 3.85
N GLY A 101 2.55 -2.95 4.27
CA GLY A 101 2.18 -1.75 3.51
C GLY A 101 2.88 -1.63 2.15
N GLY A 102 4.12 -2.11 2.05
CA GLY A 102 4.84 -2.20 0.77
C GLY A 102 4.19 -3.21 -0.20
N HIS A 103 3.70 -4.32 0.33
CA HIS A 103 2.87 -5.26 -0.42
C HIS A 103 1.59 -4.58 -0.94
N LEU A 104 0.84 -3.90 -0.06
CA LEU A 104 -0.39 -3.22 -0.43
C LEU A 104 -0.15 -2.15 -1.50
N ALA A 105 0.96 -1.39 -1.41
CA ALA A 105 1.34 -0.42 -2.43
C ALA A 105 1.56 -1.07 -3.81
N ALA A 106 2.26 -2.20 -3.87
CA ALA A 106 2.46 -2.94 -5.11
C ALA A 106 1.13 -3.51 -5.66
N MET A 107 0.24 -4.01 -4.79
CA MET A 107 -1.09 -4.48 -5.19
C MET A 107 -1.92 -3.36 -5.85
N MET A 108 -1.76 -2.09 -5.45
CA MET A 108 -2.45 -0.95 -6.08
C MET A 108 -1.99 -0.69 -7.52
N LEU A 109 -0.74 -0.99 -7.86
CA LEU A 109 -0.23 -0.88 -9.23
C LEU A 109 -0.60 -2.09 -10.10
N ALA A 110 -0.89 -3.24 -9.48
CA ALA A 110 -1.34 -4.45 -10.17
C ALA A 110 -2.87 -4.48 -10.40
N ARG A 111 -3.63 -3.63 -9.69
CA ARG A 111 -5.09 -3.61 -9.72
C ARG A 111 -5.65 -3.10 -11.05
N ASP A 112 -6.67 -3.77 -11.59
CA ASP A 112 -7.48 -3.22 -12.70
C ASP A 112 -8.49 -2.20 -12.16
N TRP A 113 -8.13 -0.92 -12.23
CA TRP A 113 -8.92 0.21 -11.73
C TRP A 113 -10.18 0.50 -12.56
N ARG A 114 -10.35 -0.13 -13.72
CA ARG A 114 -11.58 0.02 -14.52
C ARG A 114 -12.78 -0.57 -13.79
N SER A 115 -12.57 -1.63 -13.00
CA SER A 115 -13.60 -2.21 -12.14
C SER A 115 -14.10 -1.25 -11.04
N ASP A 116 -13.27 -0.27 -10.67
CA ASP A 116 -13.58 0.77 -9.68
C ASP A 116 -14.09 2.06 -10.32
N GLY A 117 -14.34 2.05 -11.65
CA GLY A 117 -14.86 3.17 -12.39
C GLY A 117 -13.84 4.24 -12.77
N PHE A 118 -12.55 3.91 -12.79
CA PHE A 118 -11.49 4.80 -13.27
C PHE A 118 -11.12 4.45 -14.72
N ALA A 119 -10.89 5.44 -15.56
CA ALA A 119 -10.44 5.24 -16.94
C ALA A 119 -9.00 4.70 -17.02
N SER A 120 -8.17 5.02 -16.01
CA SER A 120 -6.79 4.58 -15.85
C SER A 120 -6.44 4.48 -14.37
N CYS A 121 -5.29 3.90 -14.06
CA CYS A 121 -4.79 3.82 -12.69
C CYS A 121 -4.66 5.22 -12.07
N PRO A 122 -5.28 5.50 -10.91
CA PRO A 122 -5.16 6.79 -10.23
C PRO A 122 -3.83 6.96 -9.49
N VAL A 123 -3.01 5.90 -9.40
CA VAL A 123 -1.70 5.91 -8.73
C VAL A 123 -0.62 6.32 -9.72
N ALA A 124 0.07 7.41 -9.44
CA ALA A 124 1.16 7.94 -10.27
C ALA A 124 2.51 7.27 -10.02
N ALA A 125 2.74 6.70 -8.84
CA ALA A 125 3.93 5.94 -8.48
C ALA A 125 3.71 5.11 -7.22
N GLY A 126 4.48 4.05 -7.05
CA GLY A 126 4.53 3.24 -5.84
C GLY A 126 5.88 3.33 -5.12
N LEU A 127 5.86 3.12 -3.80
CA LEU A 127 7.06 2.97 -2.96
C LEU A 127 6.88 1.78 -2.03
N SER A 128 7.70 0.76 -2.19
CA SER A 128 7.74 -0.40 -1.31
C SER A 128 9.00 -0.37 -0.46
N LEU A 129 8.85 -0.17 0.85
CA LEU A 129 9.92 -0.25 1.82
C LEU A 129 9.88 -1.62 2.49
N SER A 130 10.89 -2.47 2.25
CA SER A 130 10.99 -3.84 2.79
C SER A 130 9.69 -4.64 2.59
N GLY A 131 9.08 -4.53 1.40
CA GLY A 131 7.78 -5.13 1.11
C GLY A 131 7.84 -6.66 0.96
N VAL A 132 6.69 -7.30 1.15
CA VAL A 132 6.50 -8.74 0.94
C VAL A 132 5.73 -8.93 -0.37
N HIS A 133 6.39 -9.45 -1.39
CA HIS A 133 5.85 -9.47 -2.76
C HIS A 133 5.47 -10.86 -3.27
N ASP A 134 5.92 -11.91 -2.57
CA ASP A 134 5.50 -13.30 -2.78
C ASP A 134 4.99 -13.86 -1.45
N LEU A 135 3.68 -14.09 -1.37
CA LEU A 135 3.02 -14.56 -0.16
C LEU A 135 3.00 -16.08 -0.02
N ARG A 136 3.43 -16.82 -1.05
CA ARG A 136 3.40 -18.31 -1.03
C ARG A 136 4.16 -18.93 0.14
N PRO A 137 5.32 -18.39 0.57
CA PRO A 137 5.99 -18.91 1.78
C PRO A 137 5.17 -18.77 3.06
N LEU A 138 4.25 -17.79 3.12
CA LEU A 138 3.41 -17.55 4.30
C LEU A 138 2.39 -18.67 4.55
N VAL A 139 2.03 -19.46 3.54
CA VAL A 139 1.13 -20.62 3.68
C VAL A 139 1.66 -21.61 4.73
N ARG A 140 2.99 -21.74 4.81
CA ARG A 140 3.67 -22.62 5.78
C ARG A 140 4.20 -21.90 7.03
N PHE A 141 3.97 -20.60 7.12
CA PHE A 141 4.38 -19.81 8.27
C PHE A 141 3.42 -20.06 9.46
N SER A 142 3.95 -20.11 10.66
CA SER A 142 3.15 -20.34 11.89
C SER A 142 2.04 -19.30 12.09
N GLY A 143 2.26 -18.06 11.62
CA GLY A 143 1.25 -16.98 11.63
C GLY A 143 0.14 -17.13 10.59
N ASN A 144 0.16 -18.15 9.73
CA ASN A 144 -0.90 -18.37 8.73
C ASN A 144 -2.26 -18.71 9.35
N ALA A 145 -2.27 -19.11 10.63
CA ALA A 145 -3.52 -19.27 11.38
C ALA A 145 -4.38 -17.98 11.38
N ASP A 146 -3.74 -16.79 11.36
CA ASP A 146 -4.41 -15.50 11.29
C ASP A 146 -4.75 -15.11 9.84
N PHE A 147 -3.90 -15.42 8.87
CA PHE A 147 -4.08 -15.05 7.46
C PHE A 147 -5.02 -15.98 6.71
N LYS A 148 -5.06 -17.26 7.10
CA LYS A 148 -5.85 -18.32 6.46
C LYS A 148 -5.59 -18.41 4.95
N LEU A 149 -4.33 -18.23 4.54
CA LEU A 149 -3.91 -18.36 3.15
C LEU A 149 -3.82 -19.83 2.75
N ASP A 150 -4.40 -20.16 1.61
CA ASP A 150 -4.07 -21.35 0.83
C ASP A 150 -3.11 -20.99 -0.33
N ASP A 151 -2.58 -22.00 -1.01
CA ASP A 151 -1.62 -21.77 -2.11
C ASP A 151 -2.20 -20.89 -3.23
N ALA A 152 -3.46 -21.05 -3.56
CA ALA A 152 -4.14 -20.28 -4.60
C ALA A 152 -4.36 -18.82 -4.16
N GLY A 153 -4.78 -18.61 -2.90
CA GLY A 153 -4.95 -17.28 -2.31
C GLY A 153 -3.63 -16.53 -2.20
N ALA A 154 -2.59 -17.22 -1.71
CA ALA A 154 -1.26 -16.65 -1.62
C ALA A 154 -0.73 -16.24 -3.00
N ALA A 155 -0.90 -17.07 -4.03
CA ALA A 155 -0.49 -16.72 -5.39
C ALA A 155 -1.24 -15.49 -5.94
N ARG A 156 -2.57 -15.42 -5.75
CA ARG A 156 -3.39 -14.28 -6.19
C ARG A 156 -3.05 -12.96 -5.47
N LEU A 157 -2.49 -13.04 -4.27
CA LEU A 157 -2.09 -11.88 -3.46
C LEU A 157 -0.58 -11.61 -3.52
N SER A 158 0.12 -12.19 -4.47
CA SER A 158 1.57 -12.01 -4.66
C SER A 158 1.82 -11.08 -5.85
N PRO A 159 2.09 -9.78 -5.65
CA PRO A 159 2.32 -8.85 -6.76
C PRO A 159 3.51 -9.25 -7.64
N ALA A 160 4.51 -9.96 -7.10
CA ALA A 160 5.62 -10.50 -7.92
C ALA A 160 5.18 -11.58 -8.94
N LEU A 161 3.97 -12.13 -8.82
CA LEU A 161 3.39 -13.08 -9.77
C LEU A 161 2.37 -12.43 -10.71
N MET A 162 2.14 -11.13 -10.55
CA MET A 162 1.18 -10.37 -11.33
C MET A 162 1.91 -9.48 -12.36
N ARG A 163 1.16 -8.94 -13.31
CA ARG A 163 1.64 -7.86 -14.17
C ARG A 163 1.06 -6.54 -13.67
N PRO A 164 1.85 -5.45 -13.68
CA PRO A 164 1.28 -4.13 -13.41
C PRO A 164 0.24 -3.79 -14.49
N THR A 165 -0.80 -3.08 -14.09
CA THR A 165 -1.85 -2.58 -15.02
C THR A 165 -1.60 -1.14 -15.44
N THR A 166 -0.45 -0.60 -15.10
CA THR A 166 -0.02 0.79 -15.32
C THR A 166 1.47 0.85 -15.59
N ASP A 167 1.90 1.91 -16.28
CA ASP A 167 3.32 2.25 -16.47
C ASP A 167 3.88 3.08 -15.29
N ALA A 168 3.11 3.27 -14.22
CA ALA A 168 3.55 3.99 -13.04
C ALA A 168 4.73 3.25 -12.36
N PRO A 169 5.85 3.93 -12.06
CA PRO A 169 7.03 3.28 -11.50
C PRO A 169 6.78 2.79 -10.07
N LEU A 170 7.40 1.67 -9.71
CA LEU A 170 7.50 1.18 -8.33
C LEU A 170 8.94 1.29 -7.85
N ALA A 171 9.20 2.16 -6.88
CA ALA A 171 10.48 2.17 -6.18
C ALA A 171 10.50 1.07 -5.10
N ILE A 172 11.52 0.23 -5.11
CA ILE A 172 11.72 -0.85 -4.15
C ILE A 172 12.95 -0.53 -3.33
N VAL A 173 12.79 -0.46 -2.01
CA VAL A 173 13.85 -0.15 -1.06
C VAL A 173 13.88 -1.22 0.03
N VAL A 174 15.05 -1.72 0.35
CA VAL A 174 15.27 -2.70 1.43
C VAL A 174 16.56 -2.35 2.16
N GLY A 175 16.55 -2.51 3.48
CA GLY A 175 17.75 -2.29 4.30
C GLY A 175 18.80 -3.38 4.06
N GLY A 176 20.06 -2.98 3.85
CA GLY A 176 21.14 -3.93 3.56
C GLY A 176 21.47 -4.90 4.70
N ALA A 177 20.99 -4.64 5.91
CA ALA A 177 21.17 -5.49 7.09
C ALA A 177 19.91 -6.28 7.48
N GLU A 178 18.87 -6.25 6.63
CA GLU A 178 17.66 -7.03 6.85
C GLU A 178 17.87 -8.52 6.58
N THR A 179 16.89 -9.35 6.95
CA THR A 179 17.01 -10.81 6.74
C THR A 179 17.09 -11.15 5.26
N GLY A 180 17.72 -12.27 4.94
CA GLY A 180 17.85 -12.76 3.57
C GLY A 180 16.52 -12.89 2.85
N GLU A 181 15.41 -13.13 3.59
CA GLU A 181 14.07 -13.20 2.98
C GLU A 181 13.60 -11.83 2.47
N PHE A 182 13.80 -10.73 3.19
CA PHE A 182 13.44 -9.40 2.70
C PHE A 182 14.29 -8.98 1.50
N LEU A 183 15.58 -9.32 1.50
CA LEU A 183 16.44 -9.11 0.33
C LEU A 183 15.93 -9.91 -0.87
N ARG A 184 15.55 -11.18 -0.67
CA ARG A 184 14.97 -12.04 -1.71
C ARG A 184 13.65 -11.47 -2.26
N GLN A 185 12.77 -10.98 -1.38
CA GLN A 185 11.48 -10.39 -1.77
C GLN A 185 11.67 -9.13 -2.64
N ALA A 186 12.62 -8.27 -2.27
CA ALA A 186 12.95 -7.07 -3.04
C ALA A 186 13.52 -7.45 -4.44
N GLN A 187 14.46 -8.40 -4.49
CA GLN A 187 15.06 -8.88 -5.74
C GLN A 187 13.99 -9.51 -6.64
N LEU A 188 13.14 -10.37 -6.11
CA LEU A 188 12.07 -11.04 -6.85
C LEU A 188 11.11 -10.02 -7.49
N MET A 189 10.75 -8.98 -6.75
CA MET A 189 9.84 -7.96 -7.27
C MET A 189 10.50 -7.11 -8.35
N TRP A 190 11.77 -6.77 -8.17
CA TRP A 190 12.54 -6.03 -9.18
C TRP A 190 12.70 -6.82 -10.50
N GLU A 191 12.88 -8.14 -10.42
CA GLU A 191 12.96 -9.01 -11.59
C GLU A 191 11.59 -9.20 -12.27
N ALA A 192 10.50 -9.19 -11.50
CA ALA A 192 9.15 -9.38 -12.02
C ALA A 192 8.60 -8.13 -12.72
N TRP A 193 8.98 -6.94 -12.26
CA TRP A 193 8.53 -5.65 -12.80
C TRP A 193 9.76 -4.79 -13.16
N PRO A 194 10.35 -4.99 -14.34
CA PRO A 194 11.55 -4.29 -14.79
C PRO A 194 11.30 -2.82 -15.14
#